data_ddbc72140389589b0724b0c7a7281d08
#
_entry.id   ddbc72140389589b0724b0c7a7281d08
#
_cell.length_a   1.000
_cell.length_b   1.000
_cell.length_c   1.000
_cell.angle_alpha   90.00
_cell.angle_beta   90.00
_cell.angle_gamma   90.00
#
_symmetry.space_group_name_H-M   'P 1'
#
loop_
_entity.id
_entity.type
_entity.pdbx_description
1 polymer ?
#
loop_
_entity_poly.entity_id
_entity_poly.type
_entity_poly.pdbx_seq_one_letter_code
_entity_poly.pdbx_strand_id
1 'polypeptide(L)'
;MIRMKMKRLFVLLLVSLGLWPILPAQTLSSRLESLSQAYAVQPLETTHFPEKFLVRFTQPVDPHHPENGTFQQRVFVCHRGYDRPTVLVTEGYGAHYALNPHYRNELSELLDANILVVEHRCFLESVPDPCDWTHFNGHNQAHDLHQVVQAFKTVYPGAWVATGASKGGHNTLIYTAHYPNDMDLAIPYVGPLCRAAEDGRHEPYLADSVGTAAQRQHIQALQIEILKRKAALMPAFDSLCQANRYRFSIPVEEVYDYTVLEFPFAFWQMGFPQEVLPALDADDRELFECFVQVSDPGYFDHQTATTPFFIQAAKELGYYGYDLEPFRAYTQIDSTEGYLERIFIPQGLDLDFDPSLYNRLMDFLERGEAQMIFIYGEYDPWSAVRVPDFGRENIRIYVAPKASHGAKIASFDEAMQQEIKALIDQWIND
;
A
#
# COMPACT_ATOMS: atom_id res chain seq x y z
N MET A 1 2.83 83.53 -59.43
CA MET A 1 3.70 83.21 -58.31
C MET A 1 2.79 82.96 -57.12
N ILE A 2 2.39 81.69 -56.93
CA ILE A 2 1.38 81.28 -55.94
C ILE A 2 2.11 80.52 -54.81
N ARG A 3 2.07 81.01 -53.58
CA ARG A 3 2.63 80.42 -52.42
C ARG A 3 1.58 79.40 -51.83
N MET A 4 1.86 78.08 -51.87
CA MET A 4 1.12 77.07 -51.18
C MET A 4 1.53 77.01 -49.69
N LYS A 5 0.58 77.22 -48.81
CA LYS A 5 0.74 76.98 -47.35
C LYS A 5 0.48 75.51 -47.01
N MET A 6 1.52 74.80 -46.57
CA MET A 6 1.38 73.44 -45.99
C MET A 6 0.85 73.52 -44.56
N LYS A 7 -0.35 73.01 -44.34
CA LYS A 7 -0.90 72.75 -42.97
C LYS A 7 -0.34 71.46 -42.44
N ARG A 8 0.42 71.57 -41.36
CA ARG A 8 0.87 70.39 -40.58
C ARG A 8 -0.30 69.84 -39.77
N LEU A 9 -0.75 68.60 -40.07
CA LEU A 9 -1.74 67.87 -39.32
C LEU A 9 -1.00 67.16 -38.21
N PHE A 10 -1.24 67.49 -36.89
CA PHE A 10 -0.76 66.79 -35.75
C PHE A 10 -1.77 65.64 -35.45
N VAL A 11 -1.39 64.40 -35.71
CA VAL A 11 -2.16 63.20 -35.28
C VAL A 11 -1.73 62.88 -33.84
N LEU A 12 -2.60 63.14 -32.89
CA LEU A 12 -2.48 62.69 -31.50
C LEU A 12 -2.84 61.18 -31.43
N LEU A 13 -1.81 60.33 -31.29
CA LEU A 13 -1.99 58.91 -30.98
C LEU A 13 -2.31 58.76 -29.46
N LEU A 14 -3.58 58.63 -29.14
CA LEU A 14 -4.02 58.24 -27.80
C LEU A 14 -3.68 56.76 -27.63
N VAL A 15 -2.57 56.46 -26.93
CA VAL A 15 -2.27 55.10 -26.43
C VAL A 15 -3.16 54.86 -25.22
N SER A 16 -4.28 54.19 -25.43
CA SER A 16 -5.09 53.64 -24.33
C SER A 16 -4.33 52.48 -23.69
N LEU A 17 -3.62 52.73 -22.59
CA LEU A 17 -3.16 51.71 -21.67
C LEU A 17 -4.39 51.06 -21.05
N GLY A 18 -4.85 49.96 -21.64
CA GLY A 18 -5.86 49.11 -21.06
C GLY A 18 -5.29 48.51 -19.78
N LEU A 19 -5.73 49.01 -18.64
CA LEU A 19 -5.61 48.31 -17.37
C LEU A 19 -6.45 47.02 -17.46
N TRP A 20 -5.83 45.93 -17.92
CA TRP A 20 -6.44 44.63 -17.72
C TRP A 20 -6.44 44.33 -16.21
N PRO A 21 -7.60 44.01 -15.62
CA PRO A 21 -7.63 43.63 -14.22
C PRO A 21 -6.74 42.36 -14.06
N ILE A 22 -5.68 42.48 -13.27
CA ILE A 22 -4.93 41.33 -12.81
C ILE A 22 -5.89 40.59 -11.87
N LEU A 23 -6.56 39.56 -12.40
CA LEU A 23 -7.31 38.63 -11.55
C LEU A 23 -6.34 38.03 -10.51
N PRO A 24 -6.66 38.10 -9.23
CA PRO A 24 -5.81 37.48 -8.22
C PRO A 24 -5.62 36.00 -8.57
N ALA A 25 -4.39 35.52 -8.50
CA ALA A 25 -4.10 34.12 -8.74
C ALA A 25 -4.97 33.28 -7.78
N GLN A 26 -5.69 32.29 -8.32
CA GLN A 26 -6.48 31.38 -7.51
C GLN A 26 -5.60 30.70 -6.47
N THR A 27 -6.00 30.72 -5.20
CA THR A 27 -5.33 29.96 -4.14
C THR A 27 -5.50 28.46 -4.39
N LEU A 28 -4.64 27.64 -3.82
CA LEU A 28 -4.79 26.18 -3.91
C LEU A 28 -6.15 25.71 -3.36
N SER A 29 -6.59 26.26 -2.20
CA SER A 29 -7.91 25.98 -1.64
C SER A 29 -9.01 26.20 -2.68
N SER A 30 -9.03 27.36 -3.34
CA SER A 30 -10.08 27.66 -4.33
C SER A 30 -10.00 26.77 -5.59
N ARG A 31 -8.81 26.30 -5.98
CA ARG A 31 -8.67 25.32 -7.07
C ARG A 31 -9.20 23.96 -6.66
N LEU A 32 -8.89 23.50 -5.42
CA LEU A 32 -9.41 22.24 -4.89
C LEU A 32 -10.92 22.26 -4.72
N GLU A 33 -11.49 23.37 -4.23
CA GLU A 33 -12.94 23.57 -4.10
C GLU A 33 -13.67 23.62 -5.45
N SER A 34 -12.96 23.95 -6.52
CA SER A 34 -13.53 23.99 -7.88
C SER A 34 -13.58 22.61 -8.57
N LEU A 35 -12.94 21.58 -8.01
CA LEU A 35 -13.04 20.21 -8.53
C LEU A 35 -14.50 19.72 -8.38
N SER A 36 -15.07 19.21 -9.46
CA SER A 36 -16.49 18.82 -9.49
C SER A 36 -16.89 17.75 -8.48
N GLN A 37 -15.92 16.88 -8.09
CA GLN A 37 -16.11 15.83 -7.12
C GLN A 37 -15.74 16.25 -5.69
N ALA A 38 -15.16 17.45 -5.49
CA ALA A 38 -14.78 17.90 -4.14
C ALA A 38 -16.02 18.28 -3.35
N TYR A 39 -16.31 17.51 -2.28
CA TYR A 39 -17.40 17.78 -1.36
C TYR A 39 -17.00 18.78 -0.26
N ALA A 40 -15.76 18.65 0.25
CA ALA A 40 -15.21 19.56 1.26
C ALA A 40 -13.68 19.61 1.13
N VAL A 41 -13.11 20.77 1.41
CA VAL A 41 -11.67 21.03 1.43
C VAL A 41 -11.29 21.61 2.79
N GLN A 42 -10.42 20.94 3.52
CA GLN A 42 -9.98 21.33 4.85
C GLN A 42 -8.46 21.53 4.87
N PRO A 43 -7.95 22.69 5.29
CA PRO A 43 -6.51 22.88 5.50
C PRO A 43 -6.01 22.02 6.65
N LEU A 44 -4.79 21.49 6.50
CA LEU A 44 -4.08 20.70 7.51
C LEU A 44 -2.74 21.34 7.85
N GLU A 45 -2.25 21.08 9.06
CA GLU A 45 -0.90 21.46 9.44
C GLU A 45 0.15 20.67 8.68
N THR A 46 1.27 21.33 8.34
CA THR A 46 2.42 20.73 7.68
C THR A 46 3.70 21.45 8.02
N THR A 47 4.82 20.70 8.09
CA THR A 47 6.17 21.25 8.34
C THR A 47 7.10 21.12 7.13
N HIS A 48 6.70 20.34 6.12
CA HIS A 48 7.56 20.02 4.98
C HIS A 48 7.03 20.54 3.64
N PHE A 49 5.78 20.97 3.59
CA PHE A 49 5.14 21.47 2.37
C PHE A 49 4.65 22.93 2.58
N PRO A 50 4.59 23.75 1.55
CA PRO A 50 3.96 25.07 1.65
C PRO A 50 2.52 25.02 2.14
N GLU A 51 1.73 24.07 1.66
CA GLU A 51 0.33 23.87 2.01
C GLU A 51 -0.02 22.38 2.06
N LYS A 52 -1.01 22.02 2.89
CA LYS A 52 -1.57 20.68 2.98
C LYS A 52 -3.06 20.73 3.19
N PHE A 53 -3.79 19.83 2.53
CA PHE A 53 -5.24 19.76 2.62
C PHE A 53 -5.74 18.34 2.74
N LEU A 54 -6.90 18.17 3.37
CA LEU A 54 -7.78 17.02 3.24
C LEU A 54 -8.94 17.41 2.33
N VAL A 55 -9.10 16.67 1.24
CA VAL A 55 -10.24 16.78 0.33
C VAL A 55 -11.14 15.57 0.54
N ARG A 56 -12.43 15.80 0.83
CA ARG A 56 -13.45 14.75 0.75
C ARG A 56 -13.94 14.70 -0.69
N PHE A 57 -13.65 13.60 -1.34
CA PHE A 57 -13.86 13.41 -2.77
C PHE A 57 -15.03 12.46 -2.99
N THR A 58 -16.04 12.88 -3.73
CA THR A 58 -17.23 12.07 -4.00
C THR A 58 -16.94 10.99 -5.01
N GLN A 59 -17.15 9.73 -4.62
CA GLN A 59 -16.95 8.56 -5.47
C GLN A 59 -18.26 7.77 -5.59
N PRO A 60 -18.52 7.11 -6.74
CA PRO A 60 -19.62 6.16 -6.86
C PRO A 60 -19.32 4.88 -6.05
N VAL A 61 -20.34 4.31 -5.42
CA VAL A 61 -20.24 2.99 -4.78
C VAL A 61 -19.92 1.94 -5.84
N ASP A 62 -20.67 1.97 -6.94
CA ASP A 62 -20.45 1.16 -8.13
C ASP A 62 -20.23 2.06 -9.35
N PRO A 63 -19.01 2.07 -9.95
CA PRO A 63 -18.74 2.90 -11.12
C PRO A 63 -19.53 2.51 -12.37
N HIS A 64 -20.04 1.27 -12.46
CA HIS A 64 -20.89 0.82 -13.56
C HIS A 64 -22.36 1.21 -13.38
N HIS A 65 -22.78 1.43 -12.13
CA HIS A 65 -24.11 1.81 -11.72
C HIS A 65 -24.08 2.98 -10.73
N PRO A 66 -23.73 4.21 -11.20
CA PRO A 66 -23.59 5.39 -10.32
C PRO A 66 -24.88 5.74 -9.56
N GLU A 67 -26.03 5.28 -10.04
CA GLU A 67 -27.34 5.39 -9.38
C GLU A 67 -27.42 4.61 -8.05
N ASN A 68 -26.53 3.64 -7.82
CA ASN A 68 -26.45 2.88 -6.56
C ASN A 68 -25.93 3.70 -5.37
N GLY A 69 -25.59 4.97 -5.60
CA GLY A 69 -25.16 5.90 -4.55
C GLY A 69 -23.69 6.27 -4.61
N THR A 70 -23.31 7.14 -3.69
CA THR A 70 -21.95 7.67 -3.59
C THR A 70 -21.45 7.63 -2.14
N PHE A 71 -20.14 7.72 -1.97
CA PHE A 71 -19.50 7.88 -0.67
C PHE A 71 -18.42 8.97 -0.73
N GLN A 72 -17.93 9.38 0.44
CA GLN A 72 -16.88 10.40 0.54
C GLN A 72 -15.54 9.74 0.83
N GLN A 73 -14.63 9.78 -0.15
CA GLN A 73 -13.28 9.27 -0.02
C GLN A 73 -12.33 10.37 0.47
N ARG A 74 -11.43 10.05 1.39
CA ARG A 74 -10.40 10.99 1.85
C ARG A 74 -9.22 11.00 0.88
N VAL A 75 -8.87 12.20 0.42
CA VAL A 75 -7.70 12.49 -0.40
C VAL A 75 -6.85 13.54 0.32
N PHE A 76 -5.62 13.18 0.70
CA PHE A 76 -4.68 14.10 1.32
C PHE A 76 -3.79 14.70 0.25
N VAL A 77 -3.66 16.02 0.26
CA VAL A 77 -2.89 16.80 -0.70
C VAL A 77 -1.76 17.49 0.02
N CYS A 78 -0.51 17.15 -0.29
CA CYS A 78 0.67 17.87 0.18
C CYS A 78 1.24 18.65 -1.02
N HIS A 79 1.09 19.97 -1.01
CA HIS A 79 1.45 20.83 -2.12
C HIS A 79 2.91 21.29 -2.04
N ARG A 80 3.67 21.00 -3.10
CA ARG A 80 5.04 21.51 -3.28
C ARG A 80 5.07 22.67 -4.28
N GLY A 81 4.31 22.56 -5.34
CA GLY A 81 4.21 23.56 -6.42
C GLY A 81 3.42 23.02 -7.60
N TYR A 82 2.82 23.93 -8.39
CA TYR A 82 2.00 23.55 -9.54
C TYR A 82 2.80 22.96 -10.71
N ASP A 83 4.06 23.33 -10.81
CA ASP A 83 5.03 22.90 -11.83
C ASP A 83 5.85 21.68 -11.42
N ARG A 84 5.60 21.14 -10.22
CA ARG A 84 6.31 20.00 -9.69
C ARG A 84 5.63 18.68 -10.07
N PRO A 85 6.39 17.58 -10.17
CA PRO A 85 5.80 16.26 -10.32
C PRO A 85 4.81 15.95 -9.18
N THR A 86 3.94 15.00 -9.39
CA THR A 86 2.98 14.54 -8.37
C THR A 86 3.12 13.07 -8.10
N VAL A 87 3.35 12.71 -6.85
CA VAL A 87 3.38 11.34 -6.36
C VAL A 87 2.00 10.97 -5.86
N LEU A 88 1.36 10.00 -6.52
CA LEU A 88 0.11 9.38 -6.10
C LEU A 88 0.44 8.19 -5.21
N VAL A 89 0.03 8.23 -3.95
CA VAL A 89 0.11 7.10 -3.03
C VAL A 89 -1.19 6.32 -3.09
N THR A 90 -1.12 5.11 -3.65
CA THR A 90 -2.25 4.18 -3.79
C THR A 90 -2.34 3.32 -2.53
N GLU A 91 -3.06 3.81 -1.53
CA GLU A 91 -3.17 3.12 -0.26
C GLU A 91 -3.79 1.72 -0.38
N GLY A 92 -3.38 0.83 0.54
CA GLY A 92 -4.00 -0.48 0.74
C GLY A 92 -5.04 -0.48 1.84
N TYR A 93 -4.98 0.52 2.71
CA TYR A 93 -5.71 0.59 3.99
C TYR A 93 -6.19 2.01 4.27
N GLY A 94 -6.41 2.32 5.54
CA GLY A 94 -6.67 3.68 5.99
C GLY A 94 -5.40 4.55 5.95
N ALA A 95 -5.57 5.83 5.62
CA ALA A 95 -4.49 6.79 5.45
C ALA A 95 -4.36 7.78 6.63
N HIS A 96 -4.66 7.34 7.86
CA HIS A 96 -4.64 8.22 9.04
C HIS A 96 -3.24 8.86 9.27
N TYR A 97 -2.17 8.15 8.93
CA TYR A 97 -0.80 8.65 9.03
C TYR A 97 -0.57 9.94 8.20
N ALA A 98 -1.34 10.11 7.12
CA ALA A 98 -1.25 11.30 6.29
C ALA A 98 -1.75 12.58 6.99
N LEU A 99 -2.44 12.49 8.12
CA LEU A 99 -2.76 13.64 9.00
C LEU A 99 -1.53 14.21 9.71
N ASN A 100 -0.47 13.38 9.91
CA ASN A 100 0.73 13.83 10.61
C ASN A 100 1.35 15.05 9.89
N PRO A 101 1.58 16.18 10.59
CA PRO A 101 2.23 17.36 10.00
C PRO A 101 3.62 17.09 9.42
N HIS A 102 4.31 16.05 9.93
CA HIS A 102 5.65 15.64 9.49
C HIS A 102 5.64 14.57 8.39
N TYR A 103 4.48 14.22 7.84
CA TYR A 103 4.39 13.21 6.81
C TYR A 103 5.20 13.58 5.55
N ARG A 104 5.98 12.62 5.07
CA ARG A 104 6.78 12.67 3.84
C ARG A 104 6.74 11.31 3.16
N ASN A 105 7.03 11.28 1.87
CA ASN A 105 7.19 10.06 1.08
C ASN A 105 8.58 10.07 0.43
N GLU A 106 9.25 8.90 0.33
CA GLU A 106 10.60 8.79 -0.25
C GLU A 106 10.66 9.39 -1.66
N LEU A 107 9.72 9.05 -2.53
CA LEU A 107 9.70 9.56 -3.91
C LEU A 107 9.42 11.06 -3.95
N SER A 108 8.60 11.60 -3.04
CA SER A 108 8.36 13.03 -2.99
C SER A 108 9.60 13.84 -2.60
N GLU A 109 10.48 13.25 -1.79
CA GLU A 109 11.77 13.86 -1.46
C GLU A 109 12.77 13.74 -2.62
N LEU A 110 12.82 12.57 -3.28
CA LEU A 110 13.67 12.34 -4.45
C LEU A 110 13.35 13.28 -5.62
N LEU A 111 12.07 13.54 -5.85
CA LEU A 111 11.54 14.27 -7.01
C LEU A 111 11.18 15.72 -6.69
N ASP A 112 11.30 16.17 -5.43
CA ASP A 112 10.78 17.46 -4.94
C ASP A 112 9.30 17.66 -5.37
N ALA A 113 8.46 16.65 -5.14
CA ALA A 113 7.14 16.48 -5.72
C ALA A 113 6.00 16.82 -4.75
N ASN A 114 4.81 17.10 -5.32
CA ASN A 114 3.55 17.04 -4.58
C ASN A 114 3.25 15.61 -4.15
N ILE A 115 2.39 15.44 -3.12
CA ILE A 115 1.86 14.11 -2.75
C ILE A 115 0.34 14.16 -2.77
N LEU A 116 -0.27 13.17 -3.38
CA LEU A 116 -1.67 12.81 -3.18
C LEU A 116 -1.74 11.43 -2.52
N VAL A 117 -2.31 11.34 -1.32
CA VAL A 117 -2.59 10.05 -0.67
C VAL A 117 -4.09 9.80 -0.79
N VAL A 118 -4.48 8.71 -1.40
CA VAL A 118 -5.90 8.33 -1.56
C VAL A 118 -6.19 7.18 -0.62
N GLU A 119 -6.97 7.45 0.44
CA GLU A 119 -7.41 6.41 1.36
C GLU A 119 -8.22 5.35 0.64
N HIS A 120 -7.95 4.07 0.92
CA HIS A 120 -8.66 2.99 0.27
C HIS A 120 -10.15 2.97 0.64
N ARG A 121 -11.04 2.69 -0.34
CA ARG A 121 -12.47 2.46 -0.04
C ARG A 121 -12.64 1.37 1.01
N CYS A 122 -13.67 1.47 1.81
CA CYS A 122 -14.00 0.59 2.93
C CYS A 122 -13.04 0.64 4.13
N PHE A 123 -12.16 1.66 4.19
CA PHE A 123 -11.30 1.89 5.36
C PHE A 123 -11.59 3.24 6.02
N LEU A 124 -11.51 3.25 7.34
CA LEU A 124 -11.68 4.42 8.21
C LEU A 124 -12.91 5.27 7.85
N GLU A 125 -12.69 6.47 7.30
CA GLU A 125 -13.78 7.40 6.93
C GLU A 125 -14.18 7.30 5.44
N SER A 126 -13.48 6.47 4.65
CA SER A 126 -13.76 6.26 3.22
C SER A 126 -14.65 5.03 2.99
N VAL A 127 -15.71 4.90 3.80
CA VAL A 127 -16.60 3.74 3.79
C VAL A 127 -17.94 4.12 3.16
N PRO A 128 -18.41 3.42 2.10
CA PRO A 128 -19.80 3.49 1.65
C PRO A 128 -20.77 3.06 2.76
N ASP A 129 -21.93 3.70 2.85
CA ASP A 129 -22.97 3.33 3.82
C ASP A 129 -24.30 3.04 3.08
N PRO A 130 -24.76 1.77 3.04
CA PRO A 130 -24.10 0.57 3.59
C PRO A 130 -22.85 0.13 2.82
N CYS A 131 -21.89 -0.52 3.51
CA CYS A 131 -20.73 -1.16 2.87
C CYS A 131 -21.16 -2.50 2.29
N ASP A 132 -21.29 -2.57 0.98
CA ASP A 132 -21.56 -3.81 0.24
C ASP A 132 -20.24 -4.37 -0.28
N TRP A 133 -19.84 -5.55 0.22
CA TRP A 133 -18.61 -6.22 -0.14
C TRP A 133 -18.54 -6.66 -1.61
N THR A 134 -19.67 -6.71 -2.34
CA THR A 134 -19.67 -6.99 -3.78
C THR A 134 -18.96 -5.90 -4.57
N HIS A 135 -19.04 -4.63 -4.10
CA HIS A 135 -18.38 -3.49 -4.70
C HIS A 135 -16.97 -3.23 -4.16
N PHE A 136 -16.51 -4.05 -3.21
CA PHE A 136 -15.16 -4.00 -2.67
C PHE A 136 -14.24 -4.93 -3.46
N ASN A 137 -13.62 -4.39 -4.51
CA ASN A 137 -12.74 -5.12 -5.43
C ASN A 137 -11.71 -4.19 -6.08
N GLY A 138 -10.67 -4.78 -6.69
CA GLY A 138 -9.55 -4.06 -7.30
C GLY A 138 -9.96 -3.20 -8.48
N HIS A 139 -10.97 -3.59 -9.25
CA HIS A 139 -11.48 -2.77 -10.36
C HIS A 139 -12.08 -1.45 -9.87
N ASN A 140 -12.97 -1.50 -8.88
CA ASN A 140 -13.61 -0.31 -8.32
C ASN A 140 -12.59 0.58 -7.60
N GLN A 141 -11.61 -0.01 -6.91
CA GLN A 141 -10.48 0.70 -6.32
C GLN A 141 -9.64 1.43 -7.39
N ALA A 142 -9.32 0.77 -8.49
CA ALA A 142 -8.59 1.40 -9.59
C ALA A 142 -9.38 2.55 -10.22
N HIS A 143 -10.71 2.41 -10.32
CA HIS A 143 -11.58 3.47 -10.80
C HIS A 143 -11.60 4.70 -9.86
N ASP A 144 -11.61 4.49 -8.53
CA ASP A 144 -11.51 5.60 -7.57
C ASP A 144 -10.24 6.42 -7.79
N LEU A 145 -9.10 5.74 -7.93
CA LEU A 145 -7.81 6.37 -8.18
C LEU A 145 -7.83 7.14 -9.52
N HIS A 146 -8.41 6.54 -10.56
CA HIS A 146 -8.57 7.18 -11.87
C HIS A 146 -9.36 8.48 -11.78
N GLN A 147 -10.51 8.48 -11.10
CA GLN A 147 -11.33 9.68 -10.93
C GLN A 147 -10.56 10.80 -10.20
N VAL A 148 -9.84 10.46 -9.13
CA VAL A 148 -8.98 11.41 -8.40
C VAL A 148 -7.91 11.97 -9.35
N VAL A 149 -7.19 11.12 -10.05
CA VAL A 149 -6.10 11.53 -10.95
C VAL A 149 -6.61 12.44 -12.06
N GLN A 150 -7.71 12.10 -12.74
CA GLN A 150 -8.28 12.92 -13.80
C GLN A 150 -8.68 14.31 -13.28
N ALA A 151 -9.28 14.40 -12.09
CA ALA A 151 -9.62 15.66 -11.46
C ALA A 151 -8.36 16.47 -11.12
N PHE A 152 -7.37 15.87 -10.46
CA PHE A 152 -6.19 16.57 -9.96
C PHE A 152 -5.16 16.90 -11.06
N LYS A 153 -5.16 16.25 -12.22
CA LYS A 153 -4.37 16.67 -13.40
C LYS A 153 -4.74 18.06 -13.88
N THR A 154 -5.93 18.55 -13.57
CA THR A 154 -6.33 19.95 -13.84
C THR A 154 -5.63 20.95 -12.91
N VAL A 155 -5.17 20.50 -11.74
CA VAL A 155 -4.43 21.31 -10.76
C VAL A 155 -2.92 21.13 -10.93
N TYR A 156 -2.46 19.92 -11.22
CA TYR A 156 -1.06 19.50 -11.33
C TYR A 156 -0.79 18.91 -12.72
N PRO A 157 -0.44 19.72 -13.71
CA PRO A 157 -0.26 19.27 -15.10
C PRO A 157 1.11 18.60 -15.37
N GLY A 158 2.00 18.54 -14.38
CA GLY A 158 3.33 17.93 -14.50
C GLY A 158 3.29 16.40 -14.54
N ALA A 159 4.47 15.77 -14.44
CA ALA A 159 4.61 14.32 -14.43
C ALA A 159 3.95 13.68 -13.20
N TRP A 160 3.43 12.47 -13.37
CA TRP A 160 2.74 11.71 -12.33
C TRP A 160 3.41 10.36 -12.09
N VAL A 161 3.69 10.07 -10.82
CA VAL A 161 4.29 8.79 -10.38
C VAL A 161 3.36 8.12 -9.38
N ALA A 162 2.88 6.91 -9.70
CA ALA A 162 2.12 6.11 -8.74
C ALA A 162 3.04 5.28 -7.85
N THR A 163 2.70 5.15 -6.57
CA THR A 163 3.44 4.34 -5.61
C THR A 163 2.55 3.84 -4.49
N GLY A 164 2.98 2.82 -3.82
CA GLY A 164 2.37 2.26 -2.62
C GLY A 164 3.24 1.14 -2.07
N ALA A 165 3.03 0.77 -0.82
CA ALA A 165 3.77 -0.32 -0.17
C ALA A 165 2.83 -1.47 0.22
N SER A 166 3.31 -2.72 0.17
CA SER A 166 2.54 -3.90 0.55
C SER A 166 1.24 -4.02 -0.27
N LYS A 167 0.08 -4.13 0.35
CA LYS A 167 -1.21 -4.03 -0.34
C LYS A 167 -1.32 -2.76 -1.19
N GLY A 168 -0.75 -1.62 -0.73
CA GLY A 168 -0.65 -0.39 -1.53
C GLY A 168 0.21 -0.58 -2.79
N GLY A 169 1.31 -1.33 -2.70
CA GLY A 169 2.12 -1.71 -3.87
C GLY A 169 1.36 -2.61 -4.85
N HIS A 170 0.58 -3.56 -4.34
CA HIS A 170 -0.34 -4.36 -5.16
C HIS A 170 -1.40 -3.47 -5.82
N ASN A 171 -1.97 -2.50 -5.10
CA ASN A 171 -2.93 -1.53 -5.66
C ASN A 171 -2.29 -0.62 -6.72
N THR A 172 -1.00 -0.28 -6.59
CA THR A 172 -0.26 0.42 -7.66
C THR A 172 -0.25 -0.41 -8.95
N LEU A 173 0.05 -1.71 -8.85
CA LEU A 173 0.01 -2.62 -10.01
C LEU A 173 -1.41 -2.75 -10.58
N ILE A 174 -2.42 -2.98 -9.72
CA ILE A 174 -3.83 -3.07 -10.13
C ILE A 174 -4.25 -1.80 -10.87
N TYR A 175 -3.97 -0.64 -10.29
CA TYR A 175 -4.32 0.64 -10.87
C TYR A 175 -3.66 0.83 -12.25
N THR A 176 -2.35 0.58 -12.35
CA THR A 176 -1.60 0.72 -13.60
C THR A 176 -2.10 -0.24 -14.67
N ALA A 177 -2.48 -1.47 -14.30
CA ALA A 177 -3.04 -2.46 -15.23
C ALA A 177 -4.44 -2.09 -15.76
N HIS A 178 -5.21 -1.29 -15.01
CA HIS A 178 -6.53 -0.83 -15.44
C HIS A 178 -6.46 0.49 -16.22
N TYR A 179 -5.54 1.39 -15.84
CA TYR A 179 -5.39 2.73 -16.40
C TYR A 179 -3.91 3.04 -16.74
N PRO A 180 -3.34 2.32 -17.72
CA PRO A 180 -1.90 2.36 -18.01
C PRO A 180 -1.37 3.72 -18.51
N ASN A 181 -2.26 4.62 -18.94
CA ASN A 181 -1.91 5.94 -19.46
C ASN A 181 -2.09 7.07 -18.44
N ASP A 182 -2.48 6.73 -17.20
CA ASP A 182 -2.71 7.75 -16.18
C ASP A 182 -1.41 8.23 -15.53
N MET A 183 -0.38 7.41 -15.52
CA MET A 183 0.91 7.68 -14.88
C MET A 183 2.04 7.63 -15.90
N ASP A 184 3.05 8.46 -15.70
CA ASP A 184 4.30 8.39 -16.45
C ASP A 184 5.18 7.25 -15.92
N LEU A 185 5.07 6.94 -14.63
CA LEU A 185 5.82 5.87 -13.97
C LEU A 185 5.05 5.29 -12.80
N ALA A 186 5.16 3.97 -12.56
CA ALA A 186 4.66 3.32 -11.35
C ALA A 186 5.79 2.63 -10.58
N ILE A 187 5.87 2.88 -9.27
CA ILE A 187 6.91 2.31 -8.39
C ILE A 187 6.25 1.62 -7.19
N PRO A 188 5.75 0.38 -7.35
CA PRO A 188 5.24 -0.43 -6.25
C PRO A 188 6.38 -0.97 -5.37
N TYR A 189 6.25 -0.82 -4.05
CA TYR A 189 7.15 -1.36 -3.04
C TYR A 189 6.54 -2.59 -2.40
N VAL A 190 7.30 -3.67 -2.30
CA VAL A 190 6.97 -4.92 -1.60
C VAL A 190 5.53 -5.41 -1.86
N GLY A 191 5.06 -5.16 -3.09
CA GLY A 191 3.70 -5.51 -3.51
C GLY A 191 3.60 -7.00 -3.85
N PRO A 192 2.78 -7.79 -3.12
CA PRO A 192 2.61 -9.21 -3.39
C PRO A 192 1.74 -9.43 -4.64
N LEU A 193 1.95 -10.56 -5.31
CA LEU A 193 1.09 -11.03 -6.41
C LEU A 193 0.75 -12.51 -6.17
N CYS A 194 -0.25 -12.76 -5.32
CA CYS A 194 -0.72 -14.11 -5.02
C CYS A 194 -1.69 -14.61 -6.09
N ARG A 195 -1.68 -15.92 -6.32
CA ARG A 195 -2.47 -16.62 -7.35
C ARG A 195 -3.66 -17.41 -6.78
N ALA A 196 -3.75 -17.52 -5.47
CA ALA A 196 -4.79 -18.26 -4.75
C ALA A 196 -5.01 -17.66 -3.36
N ALA A 197 -6.13 -18.00 -2.72
CA ALA A 197 -6.42 -17.61 -1.33
C ALA A 197 -5.30 -18.03 -0.37
N GLU A 198 -4.73 -19.22 -0.59
CA GLU A 198 -3.50 -19.72 0.03
C GLU A 198 -2.52 -20.04 -1.11
N ASP A 199 -1.54 -19.19 -1.35
CA ASP A 199 -0.72 -19.20 -2.57
C ASP A 199 0.20 -20.41 -2.70
N GLY A 200 0.76 -20.90 -1.59
CA GLY A 200 1.64 -22.07 -1.52
C GLY A 200 3.10 -21.80 -1.93
N ARG A 201 3.51 -20.56 -2.15
CA ARG A 201 4.92 -20.18 -2.43
C ARG A 201 5.65 -19.65 -1.19
N HIS A 202 4.91 -19.18 -0.18
CA HIS A 202 5.49 -18.61 1.03
C HIS A 202 6.13 -19.67 1.92
N GLU A 203 5.48 -20.81 2.08
CA GLU A 203 5.93 -21.91 2.95
C GLU A 203 7.31 -22.43 2.53
N PRO A 204 7.55 -22.83 1.26
CA PRO A 204 8.89 -23.25 0.84
C PRO A 204 9.91 -22.09 0.85
N TYR A 205 9.47 -20.85 0.65
CA TYR A 205 10.36 -19.69 0.77
C TYR A 205 10.87 -19.52 2.20
N LEU A 206 9.99 -19.63 3.19
CA LEU A 206 10.32 -19.56 4.61
C LEU A 206 11.19 -20.74 5.06
N ALA A 207 10.92 -21.94 4.52
CA ALA A 207 11.66 -23.15 4.87
C ALA A 207 13.07 -23.20 4.25
N ASP A 208 13.23 -22.73 3.00
CA ASP A 208 14.42 -23.05 2.20
C ASP A 208 15.21 -21.83 1.71
N SER A 209 14.60 -20.64 1.63
CA SER A 209 15.17 -19.51 0.88
C SER A 209 15.55 -18.32 1.75
N VAL A 210 14.67 -17.87 2.67
CA VAL A 210 14.91 -16.64 3.44
C VAL A 210 16.08 -16.79 4.42
N GLY A 211 16.95 -15.81 4.50
CA GLY A 211 18.09 -15.81 5.42
C GLY A 211 19.05 -16.99 5.21
N THR A 212 19.72 -17.43 6.27
CA THR A 212 20.61 -18.58 6.27
C THR A 212 19.90 -19.84 6.77
N ALA A 213 20.39 -21.03 6.36
CA ALA A 213 19.87 -22.31 6.85
C ALA A 213 19.94 -22.41 8.38
N ALA A 214 20.98 -21.89 9.02
CA ALA A 214 21.12 -21.90 10.47
C ALA A 214 20.05 -21.04 11.16
N GLN A 215 19.70 -19.89 10.59
CA GLN A 215 18.64 -19.04 11.10
C GLN A 215 17.27 -19.72 11.01
N ARG A 216 16.94 -20.28 9.85
CA ARG A 216 15.69 -21.01 9.65
C ARG A 216 15.53 -22.20 10.60
N GLN A 217 16.60 -22.99 10.76
CA GLN A 217 16.63 -24.12 11.69
C GLN A 217 16.45 -23.69 13.15
N HIS A 218 17.06 -22.57 13.54
CA HIS A 218 16.90 -22.03 14.90
C HIS A 218 15.47 -21.56 15.15
N ILE A 219 14.87 -20.83 14.22
CA ILE A 219 13.47 -20.38 14.29
C ILE A 219 12.53 -21.59 14.40
N GLN A 220 12.67 -22.60 13.55
CA GLN A 220 11.85 -23.81 13.60
C GLN A 220 12.02 -24.56 14.93
N ALA A 221 13.23 -24.65 15.45
CA ALA A 221 13.49 -25.28 16.74
C ALA A 221 12.83 -24.51 17.90
N LEU A 222 12.84 -23.17 17.87
CA LEU A 222 12.11 -22.34 18.82
C LEU A 222 10.60 -22.56 18.75
N GLN A 223 10.02 -22.60 17.55
CA GLN A 223 8.60 -22.92 17.37
C GLN A 223 8.24 -24.27 18.02
N ILE A 224 9.07 -25.29 17.82
CA ILE A 224 8.88 -26.61 18.44
C ILE A 224 9.00 -26.53 19.97
N GLU A 225 9.94 -25.79 20.51
CA GLU A 225 10.08 -25.61 21.97
C GLU A 225 8.89 -24.85 22.57
N ILE A 226 8.38 -23.82 21.89
CA ILE A 226 7.18 -23.07 22.29
C ILE A 226 5.96 -24.02 22.34
N LEU A 227 5.77 -24.85 21.32
CA LEU A 227 4.68 -25.85 21.29
C LEU A 227 4.81 -26.91 22.37
N LYS A 228 6.01 -27.46 22.61
CA LYS A 228 6.27 -28.45 23.68
C LYS A 228 5.98 -27.88 25.06
N ARG A 229 6.27 -26.62 25.29
CA ARG A 229 6.04 -25.89 26.56
C ARG A 229 4.67 -25.23 26.65
N LYS A 230 3.75 -25.49 25.71
CA LYS A 230 2.41 -24.89 25.66
C LYS A 230 1.70 -24.94 27.02
N ALA A 231 1.72 -26.06 27.72
CA ALA A 231 1.05 -26.19 29.01
C ALA A 231 1.61 -25.24 30.08
N ALA A 232 2.90 -24.91 30.03
CA ALA A 232 3.54 -23.97 30.96
C ALA A 232 3.32 -22.51 30.53
N LEU A 233 3.29 -22.21 29.20
CA LEU A 233 3.20 -20.88 28.65
C LEU A 233 1.76 -20.38 28.50
N MET A 234 0.78 -21.28 28.34
CA MET A 234 -0.63 -20.95 28.08
C MET A 234 -1.26 -20.02 29.12
N PRO A 235 -1.00 -20.13 30.45
CA PRO A 235 -1.56 -19.19 31.41
C PRO A 235 -1.09 -17.71 31.19
N ALA A 236 0.15 -17.51 30.75
CA ALA A 236 0.67 -16.21 30.42
C ALA A 236 0.06 -15.67 29.11
N PHE A 237 -0.14 -16.55 28.11
CA PHE A 237 -0.78 -16.25 26.85
C PHE A 237 -2.24 -15.82 27.05
N ASP A 238 -3.02 -16.56 27.83
CA ASP A 238 -4.40 -16.21 28.17
C ASP A 238 -4.49 -14.86 28.88
N SER A 239 -3.57 -14.62 29.84
CA SER A 239 -3.51 -13.36 30.58
C SER A 239 -3.23 -12.17 29.65
N LEU A 240 -2.32 -12.35 28.69
CA LEU A 240 -2.00 -11.35 27.66
C LEU A 240 -3.23 -11.05 26.79
N CYS A 241 -3.89 -12.09 26.27
CA CYS A 241 -5.07 -11.94 25.42
C CYS A 241 -6.23 -11.23 26.15
N GLN A 242 -6.46 -11.58 27.42
CA GLN A 242 -7.49 -10.94 28.26
C GLN A 242 -7.15 -9.48 28.57
N ALA A 243 -5.89 -9.18 28.89
CA ALA A 243 -5.44 -7.82 29.19
C ALA A 243 -5.62 -6.88 27.99
N ASN A 244 -5.36 -7.37 26.76
CA ASN A 244 -5.54 -6.64 25.51
C ASN A 244 -6.98 -6.71 24.97
N ARG A 245 -7.86 -7.52 25.59
CA ARG A 245 -9.26 -7.70 25.19
C ARG A 245 -9.43 -8.25 23.77
N TYR A 246 -8.50 -9.07 23.30
CA TYR A 246 -8.58 -9.73 22.01
C TYR A 246 -9.80 -10.64 21.92
N ARG A 247 -10.41 -10.72 20.75
CA ARG A 247 -11.58 -11.53 20.46
C ARG A 247 -11.30 -12.38 19.23
N PHE A 248 -11.37 -13.68 19.42
CA PHE A 248 -11.03 -14.65 18.40
C PHE A 248 -12.27 -15.38 17.87
N SER A 249 -12.26 -15.75 16.59
CA SER A 249 -13.29 -16.58 15.96
C SER A 249 -13.10 -18.07 16.29
N ILE A 250 -11.92 -18.44 16.79
CA ILE A 250 -11.51 -19.81 17.12
C ILE A 250 -11.10 -19.90 18.60
N PRO A 251 -11.00 -21.12 19.18
CA PRO A 251 -10.52 -21.31 20.55
C PRO A 251 -9.11 -20.72 20.77
N VAL A 252 -8.88 -20.14 21.94
CA VAL A 252 -7.60 -19.48 22.27
C VAL A 252 -6.41 -20.46 22.23
N GLU A 253 -6.64 -21.73 22.49
CA GLU A 253 -5.65 -22.81 22.35
C GLU A 253 -5.22 -23.00 20.90
N GLU A 254 -6.14 -22.85 19.93
CA GLU A 254 -5.80 -22.86 18.51
C GLU A 254 -5.09 -21.56 18.11
N VAL A 255 -5.52 -20.41 18.65
CA VAL A 255 -4.83 -19.12 18.42
C VAL A 255 -3.37 -19.22 18.85
N TYR A 256 -3.09 -19.88 20.00
CA TYR A 256 -1.71 -20.12 20.43
C TYR A 256 -0.91 -20.85 19.34
N ASP A 257 -1.45 -21.95 18.82
CA ASP A 257 -0.78 -22.75 17.80
C ASP A 257 -0.59 -21.94 16.49
N TYR A 258 -1.61 -21.20 16.06
CA TYR A 258 -1.48 -20.30 14.89
C TYR A 258 -0.47 -19.18 15.13
N THR A 259 -0.39 -18.62 16.33
CA THR A 259 0.62 -17.62 16.69
C THR A 259 2.03 -18.18 16.56
N VAL A 260 2.22 -19.48 16.89
CA VAL A 260 3.50 -20.17 16.66
C VAL A 260 3.77 -20.40 15.18
N LEU A 261 2.77 -20.77 14.39
CA LEU A 261 2.92 -20.94 12.94
C LEU A 261 3.25 -19.63 12.25
N GLU A 262 2.70 -18.51 12.72
CA GLU A 262 2.94 -17.14 12.21
C GLU A 262 4.37 -16.65 12.52
N PHE A 263 5.04 -17.19 13.52
CA PHE A 263 6.31 -16.69 14.04
C PHE A 263 7.38 -16.45 12.97
N PRO A 264 7.71 -17.37 12.03
CA PRO A 264 8.70 -17.12 11.00
C PRO A 264 8.29 -16.03 10.02
N PHE A 265 7.00 -15.96 9.66
CA PHE A 265 6.50 -14.94 8.77
C PHE A 265 6.65 -13.55 9.40
N ALA A 266 6.16 -13.38 10.62
CA ALA A 266 6.27 -12.13 11.37
C ALA A 266 7.74 -11.73 11.60
N PHE A 267 8.61 -12.67 11.97
CA PHE A 267 10.04 -12.42 12.21
C PHE A 267 10.71 -11.79 10.98
N TRP A 268 10.56 -12.41 9.83
CA TRP A 268 11.20 -11.94 8.61
C TRP A 268 10.52 -10.71 8.01
N GLN A 269 9.20 -10.64 8.04
CA GLN A 269 8.44 -9.48 7.55
C GLN A 269 8.81 -8.20 8.30
N MET A 270 8.85 -8.28 9.63
CA MET A 270 9.16 -7.11 10.47
C MET A 270 10.65 -6.80 10.55
N GLY A 271 11.51 -7.71 10.07
CA GLY A 271 12.96 -7.52 10.06
C GLY A 271 13.57 -7.55 11.44
N PHE A 272 13.10 -8.43 12.31
CA PHE A 272 13.69 -8.60 13.63
C PHE A 272 15.16 -9.03 13.51
N PRO A 273 16.05 -8.46 14.34
CA PRO A 273 17.44 -8.89 14.39
C PRO A 273 17.54 -10.28 15.05
N GLN A 274 18.55 -11.08 14.65
CA GLN A 274 18.76 -12.44 15.12
C GLN A 274 18.93 -12.52 16.66
N GLU A 275 19.44 -11.46 17.25
CA GLU A 275 19.69 -11.32 18.69
C GLU A 275 18.42 -11.31 19.55
N VAL A 276 17.26 -11.11 18.95
CA VAL A 276 15.95 -11.24 19.63
C VAL A 276 15.63 -12.69 19.97
N LEU A 277 16.15 -13.64 19.18
CA LEU A 277 15.86 -15.05 19.36
C LEU A 277 16.68 -15.63 20.53
N PRO A 278 16.03 -16.21 21.59
CA PRO A 278 16.72 -16.79 22.71
C PRO A 278 17.38 -18.14 22.37
N ALA A 279 18.22 -18.62 23.26
CA ALA A 279 18.70 -20.00 23.18
C ALA A 279 17.56 -21.02 23.41
N LEU A 280 17.69 -22.24 22.87
CA LEU A 280 16.64 -23.28 22.99
C LEU A 280 16.40 -23.75 24.44
N ASP A 281 17.38 -23.57 25.32
CA ASP A 281 17.32 -23.88 26.75
C ASP A 281 16.97 -22.68 27.63
N ALA A 282 16.57 -21.54 27.04
CA ALA A 282 16.06 -20.39 27.75
C ALA A 282 14.89 -20.74 28.67
N ASP A 283 14.72 -20.00 29.75
CA ASP A 283 13.59 -20.21 30.65
C ASP A 283 12.24 -19.85 30.01
N ASP A 284 11.15 -20.29 30.62
CA ASP A 284 9.80 -20.10 30.06
C ASP A 284 9.42 -18.63 29.93
N ARG A 285 9.95 -17.76 30.77
CA ARG A 285 9.68 -16.32 30.70
C ARG A 285 10.36 -15.68 29.48
N GLU A 286 11.65 -15.95 29.28
CA GLU A 286 12.41 -15.42 28.16
C GLU A 286 11.86 -15.95 26.83
N LEU A 287 11.51 -17.23 26.76
CA LEU A 287 10.90 -17.85 25.60
C LEU A 287 9.53 -17.22 25.29
N PHE A 288 8.69 -17.00 26.31
CA PHE A 288 7.38 -16.39 26.14
C PHE A 288 7.47 -14.92 25.69
N GLU A 289 8.36 -14.12 26.31
CA GLU A 289 8.58 -12.73 25.93
C GLU A 289 9.00 -12.62 24.45
N CYS A 290 9.95 -13.44 23.99
CA CYS A 290 10.31 -13.50 22.58
C CYS A 290 9.13 -13.91 21.68
N PHE A 291 8.41 -14.97 22.07
CA PHE A 291 7.27 -15.50 21.31
C PHE A 291 6.24 -14.42 20.99
N VAL A 292 5.76 -13.71 22.00
CA VAL A 292 4.70 -12.70 21.82
C VAL A 292 5.23 -11.35 21.31
N GLN A 293 6.53 -11.08 21.44
CA GLN A 293 7.16 -9.94 20.83
C GLN A 293 7.26 -10.08 19.30
N VAL A 294 7.59 -11.27 18.83
CA VAL A 294 7.76 -11.55 17.40
C VAL A 294 6.41 -11.79 16.73
N SER A 295 5.56 -12.61 17.35
CA SER A 295 4.24 -12.98 16.82
C SER A 295 3.17 -12.60 17.83
N ASP A 296 2.54 -11.43 17.63
CA ASP A 296 1.48 -10.94 18.51
C ASP A 296 0.18 -11.67 18.21
N PRO A 297 -0.46 -12.34 19.21
CA PRO A 297 -1.78 -12.97 19.03
C PRO A 297 -2.88 -11.98 18.61
N GLY A 298 -2.69 -10.67 18.84
CA GLY A 298 -3.59 -9.64 18.34
C GLY A 298 -3.75 -9.61 16.82
N TYR A 299 -2.82 -10.22 16.08
CA TYR A 299 -2.98 -10.45 14.64
C TYR A 299 -4.25 -11.26 14.31
N PHE A 300 -4.63 -12.20 15.16
CA PHE A 300 -5.80 -13.07 15.01
C PHE A 300 -7.10 -12.47 15.60
N ASP A 301 -7.07 -11.22 16.09
CA ASP A 301 -8.28 -10.56 16.59
C ASP A 301 -9.21 -10.26 15.40
N HIS A 302 -10.46 -10.79 15.46
CA HIS A 302 -11.43 -10.65 14.39
C HIS A 302 -12.10 -9.25 14.31
N GLN A 303 -11.92 -8.39 15.31
CA GLN A 303 -12.51 -7.05 15.36
C GLN A 303 -11.49 -5.95 15.04
N THR A 304 -10.74 -6.13 13.97
CA THR A 304 -9.71 -5.18 13.57
C THR A 304 -10.15 -4.30 12.40
N ALA A 305 -9.51 -3.14 12.27
CA ALA A 305 -9.67 -2.26 11.12
C ALA A 305 -9.17 -2.90 9.80
N THR A 306 -8.55 -4.08 9.89
CA THR A 306 -8.03 -4.83 8.74
C THR A 306 -9.00 -5.85 8.16
N THR A 307 -10.17 -6.06 8.77
CA THR A 307 -11.20 -6.97 8.24
C THR A 307 -11.50 -6.78 6.74
N PRO A 308 -11.64 -5.55 6.21
CA PRO A 308 -11.83 -5.36 4.77
C PRO A 308 -10.69 -5.96 3.95
N PHE A 309 -9.45 -5.86 4.41
CA PHE A 309 -8.31 -6.46 3.74
C PHE A 309 -8.45 -7.98 3.61
N PHE A 310 -8.78 -8.68 4.69
CA PHE A 310 -8.93 -10.14 4.67
C PHE A 310 -10.08 -10.58 3.75
N ILE A 311 -11.18 -9.83 3.72
CA ILE A 311 -12.28 -10.07 2.76
C ILE A 311 -11.78 -9.97 1.32
N GLN A 312 -11.01 -8.93 0.99
CA GLN A 312 -10.47 -8.78 -0.35
C GLN A 312 -9.39 -9.82 -0.66
N ALA A 313 -8.58 -10.21 0.33
CA ALA A 313 -7.59 -11.28 0.17
C ALA A 313 -8.25 -12.62 -0.15
N ALA A 314 -9.30 -13.00 0.58
CA ALA A 314 -10.07 -14.22 0.32
C ALA A 314 -10.77 -14.20 -1.04
N LYS A 315 -11.22 -13.03 -1.52
CA LYS A 315 -11.94 -12.91 -2.80
C LYS A 315 -11.02 -12.89 -4.02
N GLU A 316 -9.89 -12.17 -3.99
CA GLU A 316 -9.16 -11.87 -5.24
C GLU A 316 -7.67 -11.56 -5.08
N LEU A 317 -7.21 -11.03 -3.90
CA LEU A 317 -5.80 -10.66 -3.77
C LEU A 317 -4.92 -11.87 -3.44
N GLY A 318 -5.49 -12.88 -2.76
CA GLY A 318 -4.76 -14.02 -2.24
C GLY A 318 -3.95 -13.71 -0.98
N TYR A 319 -3.45 -14.76 -0.36
CA TYR A 319 -2.71 -14.70 0.89
C TYR A 319 -1.69 -15.84 0.99
N TYR A 320 -1.09 -16.04 2.16
CA TYR A 320 -0.21 -17.19 2.44
C TYR A 320 -0.92 -18.27 3.22
N GLY A 321 -0.36 -19.47 3.23
CA GLY A 321 -0.72 -20.59 4.07
C GLY A 321 0.32 -20.87 5.14
N TYR A 322 0.14 -21.95 5.90
CA TYR A 322 1.09 -22.41 6.90
C TYR A 322 1.49 -23.86 6.63
N ASP A 323 2.79 -24.15 6.71
CA ASP A 323 3.30 -25.53 6.71
C ASP A 323 3.16 -26.15 8.11
N LEU A 324 2.24 -27.10 8.23
CA LEU A 324 1.97 -27.81 9.48
C LEU A 324 2.88 -29.04 9.68
N GLU A 325 3.52 -29.56 8.63
CA GLU A 325 4.25 -30.84 8.68
C GLU A 325 5.33 -30.92 9.77
N PRO A 326 6.18 -29.89 9.98
CA PRO A 326 7.20 -29.93 11.03
C PRO A 326 6.62 -29.97 12.45
N PHE A 327 5.36 -29.60 12.62
CA PHE A 327 4.71 -29.34 13.92
C PHE A 327 3.62 -30.34 14.31
N ARG A 328 3.22 -31.27 13.41
CA ARG A 328 2.12 -32.22 13.61
C ARG A 328 2.19 -33.01 14.93
N ALA A 329 3.39 -33.29 15.43
CA ALA A 329 3.56 -33.99 16.68
C ALA A 329 3.31 -33.15 17.95
N TYR A 330 3.17 -31.81 17.77
CA TYR A 330 3.17 -30.86 18.88
C TYR A 330 1.93 -29.94 18.89
N THR A 331 1.13 -29.90 17.82
CA THR A 331 -0.09 -29.13 17.73
C THR A 331 -1.33 -30.02 17.70
N GLN A 332 -2.49 -29.42 18.00
CA GLN A 332 -3.80 -30.08 17.87
C GLN A 332 -4.54 -29.65 16.60
N ILE A 333 -3.93 -28.78 15.79
CA ILE A 333 -4.49 -28.36 14.48
C ILE A 333 -4.33 -29.53 13.50
N ASP A 334 -5.45 -30.01 12.96
CA ASP A 334 -5.46 -31.08 11.96
C ASP A 334 -5.10 -30.57 10.56
N SER A 335 -5.58 -29.38 10.19
CA SER A 335 -5.34 -28.72 8.90
C SER A 335 -5.32 -27.21 9.05
N THR A 336 -4.45 -26.57 8.30
CA THR A 336 -4.43 -25.10 8.15
C THR A 336 -5.18 -24.61 6.91
N GLU A 337 -5.62 -25.53 6.04
CA GLU A 337 -6.40 -25.20 4.84
C GLU A 337 -7.70 -24.46 5.20
N GLY A 338 -7.98 -23.35 4.53
CA GLY A 338 -9.15 -22.50 4.78
C GLY A 338 -9.06 -21.66 6.07
N TYR A 339 -7.85 -21.54 6.68
CA TYR A 339 -7.72 -20.79 7.91
C TYR A 339 -8.09 -19.31 7.74
N LEU A 340 -7.80 -18.72 6.56
CA LEU A 340 -8.09 -17.32 6.27
C LEU A 340 -9.59 -17.02 6.48
N GLU A 341 -10.45 -17.84 5.89
CA GLU A 341 -11.90 -17.71 6.05
C GLU A 341 -12.33 -17.97 7.48
N ARG A 342 -11.86 -19.07 8.07
CA ARG A 342 -12.26 -19.52 9.40
C ARG A 342 -11.91 -18.51 10.49
N ILE A 343 -10.79 -17.82 10.37
CA ILE A 343 -10.27 -16.93 11.42
C ILE A 343 -10.66 -15.48 11.17
N PHE A 344 -10.56 -14.98 9.94
CA PHE A 344 -10.58 -13.55 9.67
C PHE A 344 -11.86 -13.08 8.97
N ILE A 345 -12.64 -13.98 8.35
CA ILE A 345 -13.83 -13.57 7.60
C ILE A 345 -15.06 -13.56 8.55
N PRO A 346 -15.87 -12.49 8.51
CA PRO A 346 -17.12 -12.43 9.27
C PRO A 346 -18.06 -13.58 8.93
N GLN A 347 -18.70 -14.16 9.95
CA GLN A 347 -19.65 -15.26 9.76
C GLN A 347 -20.77 -14.88 8.79
N GLY A 348 -21.10 -15.79 7.88
CA GLY A 348 -22.17 -15.60 6.89
C GLY A 348 -21.74 -14.95 5.58
N LEU A 349 -20.46 -14.61 5.43
CA LEU A 349 -19.86 -14.33 4.13
C LEU A 349 -19.26 -15.62 3.59
N ASP A 350 -19.73 -16.03 2.42
CA ASP A 350 -19.19 -17.15 1.63
C ASP A 350 -18.40 -16.53 0.47
N LEU A 351 -17.10 -16.75 0.42
CA LEU A 351 -16.19 -16.06 -0.49
C LEU A 351 -15.38 -17.09 -1.30
N ASP A 352 -15.74 -17.26 -2.56
CA ASP A 352 -14.91 -17.98 -3.52
C ASP A 352 -13.78 -17.08 -4.03
N PHE A 353 -12.57 -17.60 -4.08
CA PHE A 353 -11.43 -16.89 -4.67
C PHE A 353 -11.58 -16.80 -6.19
N ASP A 354 -11.59 -15.58 -6.74
CA ASP A 354 -11.60 -15.31 -8.17
C ASP A 354 -10.19 -14.99 -8.69
N PRO A 355 -9.56 -15.87 -9.50
CA PRO A 355 -8.24 -15.64 -10.06
C PRO A 355 -8.21 -14.64 -11.22
N SER A 356 -9.33 -14.07 -11.62
CA SER A 356 -9.43 -13.16 -12.78
C SER A 356 -8.54 -11.95 -12.64
N LEU A 357 -8.44 -11.37 -11.42
CA LEU A 357 -7.54 -10.27 -11.15
C LEU A 357 -6.08 -10.68 -11.36
N TYR A 358 -5.64 -11.79 -10.75
CA TYR A 358 -4.29 -12.31 -10.94
C TYR A 358 -3.97 -12.54 -12.42
N ASN A 359 -4.85 -13.18 -13.17
CA ASN A 359 -4.66 -13.46 -14.59
C ASN A 359 -4.53 -12.17 -15.41
N ARG A 360 -5.33 -11.16 -15.11
CA ARG A 360 -5.25 -9.82 -15.73
C ARG A 360 -3.89 -9.16 -15.46
N LEU A 361 -3.43 -9.20 -14.21
CA LEU A 361 -2.15 -8.59 -13.83
C LEU A 361 -0.97 -9.31 -14.48
N MET A 362 -1.02 -10.63 -14.59
CA MET A 362 -0.02 -11.43 -15.31
C MET A 362 0.03 -11.09 -16.80
N ASP A 363 -1.12 -10.99 -17.47
CA ASP A 363 -1.20 -10.59 -18.88
C ASP A 363 -0.66 -9.15 -19.08
N PHE A 364 -0.98 -8.24 -18.17
CA PHE A 364 -0.45 -6.87 -18.18
C PHE A 364 1.08 -6.83 -17.98
N LEU A 365 1.64 -7.58 -17.04
CA LEU A 365 3.08 -7.66 -16.80
C LEU A 365 3.82 -8.26 -18.01
N GLU A 366 3.20 -9.21 -18.71
CA GLU A 366 3.78 -9.83 -19.91
C GLU A 366 3.74 -8.91 -21.13
N ARG A 367 2.69 -8.07 -21.31
CA ARG A 367 2.39 -7.37 -22.56
C ARG A 367 2.19 -5.86 -22.43
N GLY A 368 1.93 -5.33 -21.23
CA GLY A 368 1.65 -3.92 -21.02
C GLY A 368 2.85 -3.02 -21.30
N GLU A 369 2.60 -1.76 -21.67
CA GLU A 369 3.64 -0.81 -22.09
C GLU A 369 4.01 0.21 -20.99
N ALA A 370 3.24 0.27 -19.88
CA ALA A 370 3.51 1.21 -18.80
C ALA A 370 4.89 0.95 -18.16
N GLN A 371 5.57 2.05 -17.82
CA GLN A 371 6.87 1.98 -17.16
C GLN A 371 6.70 1.66 -15.68
N MET A 372 7.39 0.63 -15.19
CA MET A 372 7.28 0.18 -13.80
C MET A 372 8.64 -0.21 -13.19
N ILE A 373 8.85 0.23 -11.94
CA ILE A 373 10.01 -0.16 -11.13
C ILE A 373 9.48 -0.84 -9.86
N PHE A 374 9.73 -2.12 -9.70
CA PHE A 374 9.36 -2.89 -8.51
C PHE A 374 10.52 -2.95 -7.52
N ILE A 375 10.24 -2.64 -6.25
CA ILE A 375 11.21 -2.70 -5.15
C ILE A 375 10.75 -3.78 -4.17
N TYR A 376 11.63 -4.75 -3.89
CA TYR A 376 11.38 -5.86 -2.95
C TYR A 376 12.50 -5.98 -1.93
N GLY A 377 12.25 -6.70 -0.83
CA GLY A 377 13.26 -7.08 0.15
C GLY A 377 13.64 -8.56 0.01
N GLU A 378 14.93 -8.89 0.08
CA GLU A 378 15.40 -10.28 0.00
C GLU A 378 14.89 -11.15 1.17
N TYR A 379 14.72 -10.54 2.36
CA TYR A 379 14.26 -11.25 3.56
C TYR A 379 12.75 -11.07 3.82
N ASP A 380 12.06 -10.38 2.93
CA ASP A 380 10.61 -10.23 3.02
C ASP A 380 9.88 -11.51 2.59
N PRO A 381 9.07 -12.16 3.43
CA PRO A 381 8.27 -13.33 3.03
C PRO A 381 7.37 -13.06 1.81
N TRP A 382 6.87 -11.85 1.66
CA TRP A 382 6.07 -11.45 0.51
C TRP A 382 6.84 -11.46 -0.80
N SER A 383 8.18 -11.46 -0.75
CA SER A 383 9.03 -11.63 -1.95
C SER A 383 8.96 -13.04 -2.56
N ALA A 384 8.39 -14.02 -1.85
CA ALA A 384 8.04 -15.33 -2.41
C ALA A 384 7.04 -15.21 -3.57
N VAL A 385 6.20 -14.20 -3.52
CA VAL A 385 5.13 -13.93 -4.50
C VAL A 385 5.36 -12.61 -5.25
N ARG A 386 6.61 -12.17 -5.37
CA ARG A 386 6.96 -11.01 -6.20
C ARG A 386 6.56 -11.23 -7.66
N VAL A 387 6.39 -10.16 -8.40
CA VAL A 387 6.11 -10.23 -9.84
C VAL A 387 7.21 -11.00 -10.58
N PRO A 388 6.87 -11.82 -11.59
CA PRO A 388 7.85 -12.50 -12.41
C PRO A 388 8.59 -11.51 -13.32
N ASP A 389 9.85 -11.81 -13.62
CA ASP A 389 10.62 -11.08 -14.62
C ASP A 389 10.37 -11.67 -16.01
N PHE A 390 9.72 -10.92 -16.86
CA PHE A 390 9.47 -11.27 -18.28
C PHE A 390 10.56 -10.71 -19.22
N GLY A 391 11.62 -10.10 -18.69
CA GLY A 391 12.71 -9.51 -19.49
C GLY A 391 12.27 -8.28 -20.29
N ARG A 392 11.27 -7.54 -19.82
CA ARG A 392 10.71 -6.36 -20.49
C ARG A 392 11.59 -5.12 -20.26
N GLU A 393 11.75 -4.30 -21.29
CA GLU A 393 12.55 -3.06 -21.19
C GLU A 393 11.87 -1.97 -20.34
N ASN A 394 10.54 -1.97 -20.29
CA ASN A 394 9.73 -1.03 -19.53
C ASN A 394 9.45 -1.46 -18.09
N ILE A 395 9.96 -2.61 -17.64
CA ILE A 395 9.82 -3.11 -16.27
C ILE A 395 11.21 -3.37 -15.68
N ARG A 396 11.44 -2.90 -14.45
CA ARG A 396 12.63 -3.22 -13.67
C ARG A 396 12.24 -3.75 -12.31
N ILE A 397 12.93 -4.77 -11.84
CA ILE A 397 12.70 -5.42 -10.55
C ILE A 397 14.00 -5.37 -9.77
N TYR A 398 13.99 -4.69 -8.63
CA TYR A 398 15.11 -4.57 -7.71
C TYR A 398 14.78 -5.26 -6.40
N VAL A 399 15.71 -6.08 -5.89
CA VAL A 399 15.58 -6.79 -4.62
C VAL A 399 16.69 -6.32 -3.70
N ALA A 400 16.34 -5.58 -2.64
CA ALA A 400 17.30 -5.04 -1.68
C ALA A 400 17.87 -6.16 -0.81
N PRO A 401 19.22 -6.36 -0.77
CA PRO A 401 19.84 -7.43 0.00
C PRO A 401 19.49 -7.33 1.49
N LYS A 402 19.09 -8.46 2.09
CA LYS A 402 18.75 -8.60 3.52
C LYS A 402 17.65 -7.66 4.03
N ALA A 403 16.99 -6.90 3.17
CA ALA A 403 15.90 -6.04 3.57
C ALA A 403 14.60 -6.86 3.78
N SER A 404 13.81 -6.44 4.75
CA SER A 404 12.50 -7.00 5.09
C SER A 404 11.38 -6.33 4.29
N HIS A 405 10.13 -6.42 4.75
CA HIS A 405 8.95 -5.75 4.19
C HIS A 405 9.01 -4.21 4.21
N GLY A 406 9.97 -3.63 4.90
CA GLY A 406 10.28 -2.21 4.89
C GLY A 406 11.24 -1.76 3.78
N ALA A 407 11.54 -2.63 2.79
CA ALA A 407 12.47 -2.32 1.71
C ALA A 407 12.08 -1.06 0.93
N LYS A 408 13.07 -0.21 0.68
CA LYS A 408 12.96 1.07 -0.03
C LYS A 408 14.15 1.24 -0.96
N ILE A 409 14.15 2.28 -1.79
CA ILE A 409 15.33 2.67 -2.59
C ILE A 409 16.52 2.93 -1.64
N ALA A 410 16.27 3.57 -0.50
CA ALA A 410 17.29 3.80 0.53
C ALA A 410 17.87 2.51 1.16
N SER A 411 17.29 1.33 0.93
CA SER A 411 17.79 0.04 1.43
C SER A 411 18.93 -0.55 0.58
N PHE A 412 19.17 -0.01 -0.59
CA PHE A 412 20.27 -0.40 -1.47
C PHE A 412 21.56 0.35 -1.14
N ASP A 413 22.68 -0.13 -1.66
CA ASP A 413 23.93 0.63 -1.62
C ASP A 413 23.84 1.91 -2.48
N GLU A 414 24.79 2.81 -2.27
CA GLU A 414 24.79 4.13 -2.92
C GLU A 414 24.81 4.03 -4.46
N ALA A 415 25.54 3.08 -5.02
CA ALA A 415 25.64 2.90 -6.48
C ALA A 415 24.29 2.49 -7.08
N MET A 416 23.60 1.54 -6.46
CA MET A 416 22.28 1.10 -6.89
C MET A 416 21.21 2.19 -6.68
N GLN A 417 21.26 2.95 -5.57
CA GLN A 417 20.39 4.10 -5.36
C GLN A 417 20.52 5.13 -6.48
N GLN A 418 21.75 5.44 -6.91
CA GLN A 418 22.01 6.36 -8.02
C GLN A 418 21.49 5.81 -9.35
N GLU A 419 21.68 4.51 -9.60
CA GLU A 419 21.14 3.84 -10.81
C GLU A 419 19.61 3.95 -10.86
N ILE A 420 18.93 3.57 -9.79
CA ILE A 420 17.46 3.64 -9.70
C ILE A 420 16.98 5.09 -9.88
N LYS A 421 17.65 6.05 -9.23
CA LYS A 421 17.31 7.46 -9.36
C LYS A 421 17.47 7.97 -10.78
N ALA A 422 18.59 7.64 -11.44
CA ALA A 422 18.84 8.02 -12.83
C ALA A 422 17.77 7.44 -13.77
N LEU A 423 17.35 6.21 -13.54
CA LEU A 423 16.27 5.56 -14.30
C LEU A 423 14.92 6.27 -14.08
N ILE A 424 14.59 6.63 -12.84
CA ILE A 424 13.38 7.40 -12.52
C ILE A 424 13.42 8.75 -13.25
N ASP A 425 14.52 9.48 -13.12
CA ASP A 425 14.69 10.79 -13.77
C ASP A 425 14.58 10.69 -15.31
N GLN A 426 15.11 9.63 -15.90
CA GLN A 426 14.96 9.36 -17.34
C GLN A 426 13.48 9.13 -17.68
N TRP A 427 12.81 8.21 -17.02
CA TRP A 427 11.47 7.75 -17.40
C TRP A 427 10.36 8.78 -17.15
N ILE A 428 10.54 9.72 -16.22
CA ILE A 428 9.55 10.79 -16.01
C ILE A 428 9.74 11.99 -16.97
N ASN A 429 10.87 12.04 -17.72
CA ASN A 429 11.18 13.13 -18.66
C ASN A 429 11.13 12.70 -20.14
N ASP A 430 11.00 11.38 -20.43
CA ASP A 430 10.77 10.85 -21.76
C ASP A 430 9.29 10.99 -22.19
#